data_5ef74330e2d946958db3db5d5a6f610e
#
_entry.id   5ef74330e2d946958db3db5d5a6f610e
#
_cell.length_a   1.000
_cell.length_b   1.000
_cell.length_c   1.000
_cell.angle_alpha   90.00
_cell.angle_beta   90.00
_cell.angle_gamma   90.00
#
_symmetry.space_group_name_H-M   'P 1'
#
loop_
_entity.id
_entity.type
_entity.pdbx_description
1 polymer ?
#
loop_
_entity_poly.entity_id
_entity_poly.type
_entity_poly.pdbx_seq_one_letter_code
_entity_poly.pdbx_strand_id
1 'polypeptide(L)'
;KNYDTVLYYNKTVEIVYSGELTLDTVTKYFEFKLSSISDNLLLYPRLNDLIITVTDSRVNSSPWRLYATINHDLESDDGIILKDSLVYVNDLGEISVLSSTPTLVYTGESNGGLLKVTNISWNENEGILFQLKDYLENKQEYKAEITWILEE
;
A
#
# COMPACT_ATOMS: atom_id res chain seq x y z
N LYS A 1 -5.58 -1.17 28.80
CA LYS A 1 -6.66 -0.59 28.02
C LYS A 1 -6.61 -1.11 26.61
N ASN A 2 -7.70 -1.69 26.14
CA ASN A 2 -7.79 -2.14 24.79
C ASN A 2 -8.39 -1.03 23.92
N TYR A 3 -7.70 -0.72 22.84
CA TYR A 3 -8.19 0.19 21.81
C TYR A 3 -8.48 -0.60 20.56
N ASP A 4 -9.61 -0.32 19.99
CA ASP A 4 -10.09 -1.00 18.79
C ASP A 4 -10.16 0.04 17.67
N THR A 5 -9.00 0.40 17.15
CA THR A 5 -8.88 1.36 16.07
C THR A 5 -8.81 0.62 14.75
N VAL A 6 -9.70 0.95 13.86
CA VAL A 6 -9.76 0.35 12.53
C VAL A 6 -9.32 1.40 11.52
N LEU A 7 -8.41 1.00 10.65
CA LEU A 7 -7.82 1.86 9.64
C LEU A 7 -8.28 1.41 8.25
N TYR A 8 -8.89 2.31 7.50
CA TYR A 8 -9.41 2.04 6.17
C TYR A 8 -8.66 2.81 5.11
N TYR A 9 -8.49 2.17 3.97
CA TYR A 9 -7.88 2.78 2.81
C TYR A 9 -8.79 2.67 1.61
N ASN A 10 -8.98 3.79 0.95
CA ASN A 10 -9.50 3.82 -0.40
C ASN A 10 -8.32 3.94 -1.36
N LYS A 11 -8.45 3.36 -2.53
CA LYS A 11 -7.41 3.44 -3.53
C LYS A 11 -7.88 4.22 -4.75
N THR A 12 -6.96 4.90 -5.37
CA THR A 12 -7.09 5.42 -6.74
C THR A 12 -6.06 4.71 -7.60
N VAL A 13 -6.43 4.38 -8.81
CA VAL A 13 -5.56 3.71 -9.77
C VAL A 13 -5.27 4.65 -10.91
N GLU A 14 -3.98 4.85 -11.20
CA GLU A 14 -3.52 5.65 -12.31
C GLU A 14 -2.54 4.87 -13.15
N ILE A 15 -2.75 4.88 -14.46
CA ILE A 15 -1.84 4.28 -15.44
C ILE A 15 -1.12 5.42 -16.12
N VAL A 16 0.18 5.54 -15.86
CA VAL A 16 1.03 6.59 -16.44
C VAL A 16 1.55 6.21 -17.82
N TYR A 17 1.41 4.97 -18.15
CA TYR A 17 1.90 4.43 -19.39
C TYR A 17 0.75 3.92 -20.26
N SER A 18 0.87 4.14 -21.57
CA SER A 18 -0.08 3.64 -22.57
C SER A 18 0.44 2.38 -23.25
N GLY A 19 -0.44 1.66 -23.90
CA GLY A 19 -0.14 0.41 -24.58
C GLY A 19 -0.77 -0.77 -23.90
N GLU A 20 -0.08 -1.91 -23.88
CA GLU A 20 -0.63 -3.19 -23.41
C GLU A 20 -0.21 -3.56 -21.99
N LEU A 21 0.31 -2.61 -21.24
CA LEU A 21 0.59 -2.75 -19.82
C LEU A 21 -0.61 -2.21 -19.03
N THR A 22 -1.26 -3.07 -18.27
CA THR A 22 -2.52 -2.74 -17.62
C THR A 22 -2.50 -3.12 -16.14
N LEU A 23 -2.92 -2.19 -15.31
CA LEU A 23 -3.23 -2.45 -13.92
C LEU A 23 -4.68 -2.91 -13.83
N ASP A 24 -4.89 -4.23 -13.77
CA ASP A 24 -6.22 -4.82 -13.92
C ASP A 24 -7.04 -4.74 -12.66
N THR A 25 -6.48 -5.20 -11.55
CA THR A 25 -7.19 -5.21 -10.28
C THR A 25 -6.27 -4.79 -9.15
N VAL A 26 -6.86 -4.15 -8.16
CA VAL A 26 -6.22 -3.83 -6.89
C VAL A 26 -7.25 -4.07 -5.81
N THR A 27 -6.86 -4.68 -4.70
CA THR A 27 -7.73 -4.79 -3.53
C THR A 27 -8.28 -3.42 -3.17
N LYS A 28 -9.61 -3.31 -3.15
CA LYS A 28 -10.28 -2.02 -3.00
C LYS A 28 -10.12 -1.42 -1.62
N TYR A 29 -10.18 -2.27 -0.61
CA TYR A 29 -10.06 -1.86 0.79
C TYR A 29 -9.20 -2.86 1.54
N PHE A 30 -8.37 -2.36 2.41
CA PHE A 30 -7.72 -3.17 3.43
C PHE A 30 -7.63 -2.35 4.71
N GLU A 31 -7.51 -3.03 5.81
CA GLU A 31 -7.59 -2.41 7.12
C GLU A 31 -6.58 -3.00 8.09
N PHE A 32 -6.28 -2.23 9.11
CA PHE A 32 -5.49 -2.65 10.25
C PHE A 32 -6.35 -2.51 11.49
N LYS A 33 -6.22 -3.44 12.41
CA LYS A 33 -6.95 -3.39 13.67
C LYS A 33 -5.98 -3.43 14.83
N LEU A 34 -6.10 -2.45 15.69
CA LEU A 34 -5.31 -2.37 16.91
C LEU A 34 -6.19 -2.77 18.08
N SER A 35 -5.96 -3.95 18.64
CA SER A 35 -6.71 -4.43 19.80
C SER A 35 -6.08 -3.98 21.12
N SER A 36 -4.80 -3.64 21.11
CA SER A 36 -4.08 -3.11 22.24
C SER A 36 -2.97 -2.19 21.77
N ILE A 37 -2.62 -1.22 22.60
CA ILE A 37 -1.52 -0.31 22.30
C ILE A 37 -0.32 -0.72 23.16
N SER A 38 0.80 -0.93 22.46
CA SER A 38 2.09 -1.16 23.08
C SER A 38 2.88 0.14 23.14
N ASP A 39 3.75 0.26 24.13
CA ASP A 39 4.68 1.39 24.25
C ASP A 39 5.79 1.35 23.19
N ASN A 40 5.91 0.26 22.45
CA ASN A 40 6.93 0.10 21.43
C ASN A 40 6.39 0.48 20.06
N LEU A 41 7.28 0.95 19.20
CA LEU A 41 6.99 1.18 17.79
C LEU A 41 6.83 -0.17 17.11
N LEU A 42 5.60 -0.55 16.84
CA LEU A 42 5.28 -1.82 16.21
C LEU A 42 4.72 -1.63 14.82
N LEU A 43 5.03 -2.58 13.96
CA LEU A 43 4.41 -2.72 12.66
C LEU A 43 3.20 -3.65 12.80
N TYR A 44 2.06 -3.19 12.32
CA TYR A 44 0.82 -3.96 12.35
C TYR A 44 0.50 -4.47 10.95
N PRO A 45 0.23 -5.77 10.80
CA PRO A 45 -0.12 -6.35 9.51
C PRO A 45 -1.53 -5.97 9.08
N ARG A 46 -1.79 -6.11 7.80
CA ARG A 46 -3.14 -5.99 7.24
C ARG A 46 -4.01 -7.13 7.74
N LEU A 47 -5.29 -6.84 7.97
CA LEU A 47 -6.28 -7.87 8.34
C LEU A 47 -6.70 -8.71 7.14
N ASN A 48 -6.64 -8.15 5.95
CA ASN A 48 -7.00 -8.82 4.71
C ASN A 48 -5.86 -8.68 3.70
N ASP A 49 -5.84 -9.55 2.71
CA ASP A 49 -4.81 -9.56 1.69
C ASP A 49 -4.91 -8.33 0.79
N LEU A 50 -3.75 -7.77 0.46
CA LEU A 50 -3.59 -6.77 -0.58
C LEU A 50 -3.04 -7.47 -1.82
N ILE A 51 -3.86 -7.55 -2.86
CA ILE A 51 -3.51 -8.23 -4.10
C ILE A 51 -3.69 -7.26 -5.25
N ILE A 52 -2.66 -7.17 -6.09
CA ILE A 52 -2.63 -6.32 -7.27
C ILE A 52 -2.30 -7.20 -8.47
N THR A 53 -3.07 -7.06 -9.54
CA THR A 53 -2.86 -7.82 -10.77
C THR A 53 -2.49 -6.88 -11.89
N VAL A 54 -1.37 -7.18 -12.55
CA VAL A 54 -0.86 -6.45 -13.71
C VAL A 54 -0.79 -7.39 -14.90
N THR A 55 -1.32 -6.97 -16.03
CA THR A 55 -1.23 -7.70 -17.30
C THR A 55 -0.31 -6.96 -18.23
N ASP A 56 0.62 -7.69 -18.84
CA ASP A 56 1.60 -7.15 -19.75
C ASP A 56 1.67 -8.03 -21.01
N SER A 57 1.35 -7.45 -22.16
CA SER A 57 1.49 -8.10 -23.46
C SER A 57 2.36 -7.28 -24.42
N ARG A 58 3.14 -6.35 -23.90
CA ARG A 58 4.03 -5.51 -24.70
C ARG A 58 5.07 -6.34 -25.45
N VAL A 59 5.35 -5.93 -26.67
CA VAL A 59 6.36 -6.57 -27.51
C VAL A 59 7.77 -6.30 -26.98
N ASN A 60 7.99 -5.12 -26.43
CA ASN A 60 9.28 -4.72 -25.87
C ASN A 60 9.50 -5.36 -24.49
N SER A 61 10.71 -5.85 -24.28
CA SER A 61 11.09 -6.50 -23.00
C SER A 61 11.57 -5.50 -21.96
N SER A 62 10.96 -4.32 -21.88
CA SER A 62 11.33 -3.35 -20.86
C SER A 62 10.64 -3.64 -19.54
N PRO A 63 11.34 -3.44 -18.41
CA PRO A 63 10.72 -3.60 -17.12
C PRO A 63 9.65 -2.53 -16.88
N TRP A 64 8.74 -2.83 -15.98
CA TRP A 64 7.74 -1.88 -15.51
C TRP A 64 7.83 -1.74 -13.99
N ARG A 65 7.30 -0.65 -13.49
CA ARG A 65 7.36 -0.33 -12.06
C ARG A 65 5.99 0.06 -11.54
N LEU A 66 5.73 -0.36 -10.33
CA LEU A 66 4.53 0.03 -9.59
C LEU A 66 4.95 0.86 -8.37
N TYR A 67 4.33 2.02 -8.23
CA TYR A 67 4.55 2.95 -7.12
C TYR A 67 3.28 3.13 -6.31
N ALA A 68 3.44 3.50 -5.07
CA ALA A 68 2.35 3.90 -4.19
C ALA A 68 2.59 5.31 -3.65
N THR A 69 1.50 6.09 -3.59
CA THR A 69 1.47 7.38 -2.91
C THR A 69 0.27 7.43 -2.00
N ILE A 70 0.27 8.35 -1.05
CA ILE A 70 -0.92 8.67 -0.25
C ILE A 70 -1.30 10.12 -0.45
N ASN A 71 -2.61 10.42 -0.39
CA ASN A 71 -3.13 11.77 -0.52
C ASN A 71 -2.89 12.63 0.72
N HIS A 72 -2.92 12.00 1.89
CA HIS A 72 -2.60 12.59 3.20
C HIS A 72 -2.33 11.46 4.19
N ASP A 73 -1.81 11.81 5.35
CA ASP A 73 -1.67 10.85 6.44
C ASP A 73 -3.04 10.35 6.90
N LEU A 74 -3.04 9.23 7.60
CA LEU A 74 -4.26 8.70 8.22
C LEU A 74 -4.91 9.77 9.09
N GLU A 75 -6.19 10.01 8.86
CA GLU A 75 -6.94 11.06 9.53
C GLU A 75 -8.29 10.54 10.00
N SER A 76 -8.66 10.92 11.22
CA SER A 76 -9.98 10.63 11.77
C SER A 76 -11.01 11.68 11.36
N ASP A 77 -12.28 11.37 11.56
CA ASP A 77 -13.37 12.32 11.29
C ASP A 77 -13.25 13.58 12.17
N ASP A 78 -12.61 13.47 13.32
CA ASP A 78 -12.34 14.60 14.24
C ASP A 78 -11.10 15.41 13.86
N GLY A 79 -10.43 15.06 12.79
CA GLY A 79 -9.24 15.77 12.32
C GLY A 79 -7.93 15.37 13.00
N ILE A 80 -7.92 14.27 13.73
CA ILE A 80 -6.69 13.75 14.33
C ILE A 80 -5.88 13.06 13.24
N ILE A 81 -4.62 13.42 13.13
CA ILE A 81 -3.70 12.92 12.10
C ILE A 81 -2.67 11.99 12.73
N LEU A 82 -2.53 10.80 12.15
CA LEU A 82 -1.45 9.87 12.50
C LEU A 82 -0.30 10.06 11.50
N LYS A 83 0.58 10.96 11.83
CA LYS A 83 1.68 11.35 10.94
C LYS A 83 2.64 10.20 10.71
N ASP A 84 3.02 10.00 9.43
CA ASP A 84 4.04 9.04 9.00
C ASP A 84 3.74 7.60 9.44
N SER A 85 2.48 7.24 9.54
CA SER A 85 2.06 5.93 10.08
C SER A 85 1.85 4.87 9.02
N LEU A 86 1.67 5.25 7.76
CA LEU A 86 1.61 4.30 6.66
C LEU A 86 2.98 4.12 6.07
N VAL A 87 3.43 2.87 6.02
CA VAL A 87 4.78 2.56 5.54
C VAL A 87 4.73 1.43 4.53
N TYR A 88 5.74 1.39 3.68
CA TYR A 88 6.02 0.24 2.84
C TYR A 88 7.27 -0.46 3.38
N VAL A 89 7.17 -1.76 3.58
CA VAL A 89 8.27 -2.62 4.02
C VAL A 89 8.62 -3.57 2.89
N ASN A 90 9.85 -3.52 2.42
CA ASN A 90 10.33 -4.39 1.35
C ASN A 90 10.77 -5.77 1.88
N ASP A 91 11.23 -6.63 0.99
CA ASP A 91 11.70 -7.99 1.31
C ASP A 91 12.99 -8.02 2.14
N LEU A 92 13.70 -6.90 2.22
CA LEU A 92 14.88 -6.74 3.08
C LEU A 92 14.52 -6.18 4.46
N GLY A 93 13.25 -5.89 4.70
CA GLY A 93 12.79 -5.29 5.94
C GLY A 93 13.02 -3.77 6.03
N GLU A 94 13.39 -3.14 4.92
CA GLU A 94 13.56 -1.69 4.88
C GLU A 94 12.22 -1.00 4.86
N ILE A 95 12.09 0.05 5.65
CA ILE A 95 10.85 0.79 5.85
C ILE A 95 10.91 2.13 5.12
N SER A 96 9.92 2.38 4.28
CA SER A 96 9.73 3.65 3.61
C SER A 96 8.39 4.25 4.03
N VAL A 97 8.40 5.45 4.57
CA VAL A 97 7.15 6.15 4.90
C VAL A 97 6.45 6.56 3.61
N LEU A 98 5.18 6.20 3.48
CA LEU A 98 4.38 6.64 2.34
C LEU A 98 4.04 8.12 2.45
N SER A 99 4.11 8.80 1.33
CA SER A 99 3.81 10.23 1.21
C SER A 99 3.24 10.54 -0.16
N SER A 100 3.14 11.81 -0.50
CA SER A 100 2.77 12.25 -1.85
C SER A 100 3.87 11.98 -2.88
N THR A 101 5.10 11.69 -2.42
CA THR A 101 6.20 11.28 -3.30
C THR A 101 6.06 9.77 -3.58
N PRO A 102 6.10 9.33 -4.84
CA PRO A 102 5.96 7.92 -5.17
C PRO A 102 7.04 7.04 -4.53
N THR A 103 6.61 5.96 -3.90
CA THR A 103 7.47 4.92 -3.35
C THR A 103 7.39 3.70 -4.25
N LEU A 104 8.52 3.21 -4.74
CA LEU A 104 8.58 1.98 -5.54
C LEU A 104 8.23 0.78 -4.69
N VAL A 105 7.23 0.02 -5.11
CA VAL A 105 6.74 -1.16 -4.36
C VAL A 105 6.90 -2.46 -5.14
N TYR A 106 7.06 -2.39 -6.45
CA TYR A 106 7.25 -3.58 -7.26
C TYR A 106 7.89 -3.25 -8.60
N THR A 107 8.77 -4.12 -9.06
CA THR A 107 9.34 -4.07 -10.42
C THR A 107 9.02 -5.38 -11.12
N GLY A 108 8.38 -5.29 -12.27
CA GLY A 108 8.07 -6.44 -13.10
C GLY A 108 8.83 -6.43 -14.40
N GLU A 109 8.79 -7.55 -15.09
CA GLU A 109 9.44 -7.72 -16.38
C GLU A 109 8.44 -8.16 -17.44
N SER A 110 8.66 -7.70 -18.67
CA SER A 110 7.88 -8.11 -19.81
C SER A 110 8.25 -9.52 -20.26
N ASN A 111 7.33 -10.21 -20.89
CA ASN A 111 7.52 -11.54 -21.43
C ASN A 111 7.69 -11.52 -22.96
N GLY A 112 8.20 -10.44 -23.52
CA GLY A 112 8.56 -10.36 -24.94
C GLY A 112 7.39 -10.52 -25.90
N GLY A 113 6.24 -9.91 -25.62
CA GLY A 113 5.04 -9.97 -26.45
C GLY A 113 4.07 -11.09 -26.12
N LEU A 114 4.48 -12.03 -25.27
CA LEU A 114 3.56 -13.04 -24.74
C LEU A 114 2.82 -12.45 -23.54
N LEU A 115 1.54 -12.74 -23.46
CA LEU A 115 0.71 -12.29 -22.35
C LEU A 115 1.27 -12.80 -21.02
N LYS A 116 1.55 -11.89 -20.11
CA LYS A 116 1.99 -12.21 -18.76
C LYS A 116 1.08 -11.54 -17.75
N VAL A 117 0.52 -12.34 -16.87
CA VAL A 117 -0.27 -11.85 -15.73
C VAL A 117 0.59 -11.98 -14.48
N THR A 118 0.80 -10.87 -13.80
CA THR A 118 1.56 -10.83 -12.56
C THR A 118 0.62 -10.53 -11.41
N ASN A 119 0.59 -11.44 -10.43
CA ASN A 119 -0.14 -11.24 -9.18
C ASN A 119 0.85 -10.78 -8.12
N ILE A 120 0.67 -9.55 -7.65
CA ILE A 120 1.53 -8.96 -6.64
C ILE A 120 0.83 -9.08 -5.31
N SER A 121 1.53 -9.66 -4.35
CA SER A 121 1.08 -9.74 -2.96
C SER A 121 2.28 -9.72 -2.04
N TRP A 122 2.04 -9.45 -0.77
CA TRP A 122 3.08 -9.39 0.25
C TRP A 122 2.63 -10.21 1.44
N ASN A 123 3.58 -10.85 2.10
CA ASN A 123 3.29 -11.53 3.35
C ASN A 123 2.92 -10.52 4.46
N GLU A 124 2.56 -11.02 5.63
CA GLU A 124 2.08 -10.17 6.73
C GLU A 124 3.11 -9.18 7.27
N ASN A 125 4.39 -9.41 7.01
CA ASN A 125 5.49 -8.56 7.49
C ASN A 125 6.04 -7.60 6.43
N GLU A 126 5.47 -7.62 5.25
CA GLU A 126 5.91 -6.84 4.10
C GLU A 126 4.74 -6.09 3.44
N GLY A 127 5.08 -5.19 2.53
CA GLY A 127 4.09 -4.39 1.82
C GLY A 127 3.62 -3.20 2.62
N ILE A 128 2.37 -2.81 2.43
CA ILE A 128 1.80 -1.67 3.15
C ILE A 128 1.43 -2.10 4.55
N LEU A 129 2.08 -1.49 5.53
CA LEU A 129 1.86 -1.77 6.95
C LEU A 129 1.54 -0.48 7.71
N PHE A 130 0.95 -0.63 8.87
CA PHE A 130 0.75 0.46 9.81
C PHE A 130 1.88 0.45 10.83
N GLN A 131 2.53 1.60 10.99
CA GLN A 131 3.54 1.80 12.03
C GLN A 131 2.99 2.75 13.09
N LEU A 132 2.80 2.22 14.29
CA LEU A 132 2.37 3.03 15.42
C LEU A 132 3.58 3.80 15.96
N LYS A 133 3.50 5.13 15.90
CA LYS A 133 4.58 6.02 16.38
C LYS A 133 4.21 6.74 17.66
N ASP A 134 2.92 6.99 17.86
CA ASP A 134 2.40 7.72 19.00
C ASP A 134 1.33 6.90 19.69
N TYR A 135 1.09 7.24 20.95
CA TYR A 135 0.04 6.64 21.73
C TYR A 135 -1.34 7.07 21.22
N LEU A 136 -2.21 6.09 20.96
CA LEU A 136 -3.59 6.34 20.56
C LEU A 136 -4.48 6.30 21.81
N GLU A 137 -5.09 7.43 22.14
CA GLU A 137 -5.92 7.54 23.33
C GLU A 137 -7.35 7.09 23.12
N ASN A 138 -7.84 7.19 21.89
CA ASN A 138 -9.24 6.98 21.58
C ASN A 138 -9.43 5.92 20.51
N LYS A 139 -10.54 5.22 20.67
CA LYS A 139 -11.04 4.27 19.69
C LYS A 139 -11.75 5.02 18.57
N GLN A 140 -11.17 5.05 17.38
CA GLN A 140 -11.77 5.72 16.24
C GLN A 140 -11.19 5.20 14.93
N GLU A 141 -11.85 5.53 13.84
CA GLU A 141 -11.41 5.20 12.50
C GLU A 141 -10.48 6.29 11.96
N TYR A 142 -9.44 5.85 11.27
CA TYR A 142 -8.54 6.72 10.53
C TYR A 142 -8.53 6.26 9.09
N LYS A 143 -8.53 7.18 8.15
CA LYS A 143 -8.62 6.89 6.73
C LYS A 143 -7.54 7.63 5.94
N ALA A 144 -7.08 6.99 4.88
CA ALA A 144 -6.26 7.60 3.85
C ALA A 144 -6.55 6.92 2.53
N GLU A 145 -6.12 7.54 1.45
CA GLU A 145 -6.28 7.02 0.11
C GLU A 145 -4.91 6.76 -0.49
N ILE A 146 -4.74 5.57 -1.05
CA ILE A 146 -3.52 5.20 -1.77
C ILE A 146 -3.77 5.30 -3.26
N THR A 147 -2.86 5.97 -3.95
CA THR A 147 -2.81 6.00 -5.41
C THR A 147 -1.71 5.07 -5.88
N TRP A 148 -2.06 4.15 -6.75
CA TRP A 148 -1.13 3.22 -7.37
C TRP A 148 -0.79 3.73 -8.77
N ILE A 149 0.50 3.81 -9.06
CA ILE A 149 1.00 4.34 -10.33
C ILE A 149 1.80 3.26 -11.02
N LEU A 150 1.32 2.83 -12.19
CA LEU A 150 2.00 1.84 -13.03
C LEU A 150 2.69 2.57 -14.17
N GLU A 151 3.99 2.32 -14.35
CA GLU A 151 4.78 2.93 -15.43
C GLU A 151 5.82 1.96 -15.98
N GLU A 152 6.20 2.19 -17.24
CA GLU A 152 7.33 1.47 -17.84
C GLU A 152 8.66 2.19 -17.69
#